data_ea107baf5b5d8a52f0cc012d6f21dbfa
#
_entry.id   ea107baf5b5d8a52f0cc012d6f21dbfa
#
_cell.length_a   1.000
_cell.length_b   1.000
_cell.length_c   1.000
_cell.angle_alpha   90.00
_cell.angle_beta   90.00
_cell.angle_gamma   90.00
#
_symmetry.space_group_name_H-M   'P 1'
#
loop_
_entity.id
_entity.type
_entity.pdbx_description
1 polymer ?
#
loop_
_entity_poly.entity_id
_entity_poly.type
_entity_poly.pdbx_seq_one_letter_code
_entity_poly.pdbx_strand_id
1 'polypeptide(L)'
;MNATAATTRPMMPRATTWVVVAACTAITAAISIGTWPVFNRIEEPRHTIEYQVGALEIRSYEGVIAAEVEIRGERTTAINQGFSILAGYIFGSNKSTRKIGMTAPVTQQGGEKIAMTAPVTQQAEGDVWKVRFMMPAHFTRETLPEPNDARVRIVVDEPKRFAAVRFSGLANDARIAEERAKLLVFVADQKREATGAPVLAFYNPPWTLPFLRRNEIMVEINR
;
A
#
# COMPACT_ATOMS: atom_id res chain seq x y z
N MET A 1 -68.60 -67.42 -33.65
CA MET A 1 -67.63 -67.57 -32.53
C MET A 1 -66.36 -66.84 -32.99
N ASN A 2 -66.07 -65.82 -32.42
CA ASN A 2 -64.82 -65.10 -32.21
C ASN A 2 -65.07 -63.58 -32.23
N ALA A 3 -65.06 -63.02 -31.06
CA ALA A 3 -65.14 -61.57 -30.78
C ALA A 3 -63.74 -60.97 -31.00
N THR A 4 -63.68 -59.90 -31.82
CA THR A 4 -62.48 -59.13 -32.02
C THR A 4 -62.62 -57.88 -31.13
N ALA A 5 -61.78 -57.76 -30.14
CA ALA A 5 -61.73 -56.60 -29.24
C ALA A 5 -60.96 -55.44 -29.91
N ALA A 6 -61.56 -54.31 -30.05
CA ALA A 6 -60.94 -53.07 -30.51
C ALA A 6 -60.20 -52.36 -29.32
N THR A 7 -58.90 -52.22 -29.44
CA THR A 7 -58.06 -51.49 -28.47
C THR A 7 -58.05 -49.99 -28.83
N THR A 8 -58.74 -49.21 -28.05
CA THR A 8 -58.68 -47.72 -28.09
C THR A 8 -57.43 -47.20 -27.39
N ARG A 9 -56.58 -46.47 -28.09
CA ARG A 9 -55.46 -45.71 -27.54
C ARG A 9 -55.96 -44.38 -26.97
N PRO A 10 -55.56 -44.02 -25.76
CA PRO A 10 -55.84 -42.69 -25.30
C PRO A 10 -54.82 -41.69 -25.86
N MET A 11 -55.33 -40.57 -26.32
CA MET A 11 -54.61 -39.39 -26.81
C MET A 11 -54.09 -38.58 -25.60
N MET A 12 -52.77 -38.38 -25.48
CA MET A 12 -52.18 -37.54 -24.46
C MET A 12 -52.29 -36.05 -24.84
N PRO A 13 -52.57 -35.14 -23.92
CA PRO A 13 -52.57 -33.69 -24.19
C PRO A 13 -51.13 -33.15 -24.19
N ARG A 14 -50.79 -32.45 -25.23
CA ARG A 14 -49.57 -31.61 -25.37
C ARG A 14 -49.77 -30.29 -24.63
N ALA A 15 -49.46 -30.23 -23.34
CA ALA A 15 -49.40 -28.94 -22.68
C ALA A 15 -48.55 -29.05 -21.40
N THR A 16 -47.25 -29.08 -21.46
CA THR A 16 -46.34 -28.81 -20.32
C THR A 16 -44.90 -28.59 -20.72
N THR A 17 -44.63 -27.77 -21.76
CA THR A 17 -43.23 -27.48 -22.16
C THR A 17 -42.90 -25.97 -22.15
N TRP A 18 -43.76 -25.12 -21.58
CA TRP A 18 -43.54 -23.67 -21.60
C TRP A 18 -43.31 -23.01 -20.22
N VAL A 19 -43.25 -23.79 -19.14
CA VAL A 19 -43.09 -23.22 -17.80
C VAL A 19 -41.68 -23.30 -17.24
N VAL A 20 -40.76 -24.02 -17.88
CA VAL A 20 -39.37 -24.20 -17.37
C VAL A 20 -38.39 -23.16 -17.92
N VAL A 21 -38.72 -22.43 -18.99
CA VAL A 21 -37.78 -21.44 -19.59
C VAL A 21 -37.90 -20.03 -18.98
N ALA A 22 -38.96 -19.73 -18.25
CA ALA A 22 -39.16 -18.43 -17.65
C ALA A 22 -38.55 -18.26 -16.24
N ALA A 23 -38.03 -19.32 -15.62
CA ALA A 23 -37.45 -19.26 -14.27
C ALA A 23 -35.94 -19.07 -14.25
N CYS A 24 -35.24 -19.21 -15.37
CA CYS A 24 -33.76 -19.06 -15.42
C CYS A 24 -33.29 -17.65 -15.82
N THR A 25 -34.16 -16.75 -16.21
CA THR A 25 -33.76 -15.37 -16.62
C THR A 25 -33.94 -14.32 -15.54
N ALA A 26 -34.43 -14.68 -14.36
CA ALA A 26 -34.65 -13.71 -13.27
C ALA A 26 -33.55 -13.72 -12.17
N ILE A 27 -32.53 -14.58 -12.28
CA ILE A 27 -31.44 -14.68 -11.25
C ILE A 27 -30.16 -13.94 -11.67
N THR A 28 -30.08 -13.44 -12.90
CA THR A 28 -28.87 -12.73 -13.39
C THR A 28 -28.89 -11.21 -13.25
N ALA A 29 -29.89 -10.62 -12.65
CA ALA A 29 -30.01 -9.15 -12.51
C ALA A 29 -29.86 -8.62 -11.08
N ALA A 30 -29.47 -9.43 -10.11
CA ALA A 30 -29.31 -9.01 -8.71
C ALA A 30 -27.86 -9.10 -8.18
N ILE A 31 -26.86 -9.24 -9.05
CA ILE A 31 -25.44 -9.05 -8.70
C ILE A 31 -25.00 -7.72 -9.30
N SER A 32 -25.57 -6.67 -8.85
CA SER A 32 -25.11 -5.36 -9.20
C SER A 32 -25.20 -4.47 -7.97
N ILE A 33 -24.06 -3.91 -7.64
CA ILE A 33 -23.90 -2.81 -6.69
C ILE A 33 -23.96 -3.26 -5.23
N GLY A 34 -23.22 -4.30 -4.86
CA GLY A 34 -22.54 -4.29 -3.58
C GLY A 34 -21.57 -3.12 -3.65
N THR A 35 -21.83 -2.07 -2.91
CA THR A 35 -20.85 -1.01 -2.63
C THR A 35 -19.59 -1.68 -2.11
N TRP A 36 -18.61 -1.86 -2.99
CA TRP A 36 -17.25 -2.17 -2.57
C TRP A 36 -16.90 -1.08 -1.57
N PRO A 37 -16.45 -1.43 -0.34
CA PRO A 37 -15.97 -0.41 0.54
C PRO A 37 -14.96 0.38 -0.28
N VAL A 38 -15.17 1.68 -0.37
CA VAL A 38 -14.20 2.62 -0.91
C VAL A 38 -12.99 2.39 -0.02
N PHE A 39 -12.05 1.55 -0.47
CA PHE A 39 -10.73 1.50 0.14
C PHE A 39 -10.25 2.93 0.03
N ASN A 40 -10.24 3.66 1.15
CA ASN A 40 -9.59 4.94 1.23
C ASN A 40 -8.25 4.73 0.59
N ARG A 41 -8.04 5.32 -0.59
CA ARG A 41 -6.74 5.22 -1.27
C ARG A 41 -5.75 5.78 -0.28
N ILE A 42 -4.91 4.90 0.27
CA ILE A 42 -3.81 5.34 1.12
C ILE A 42 -2.99 6.28 0.25
N GLU A 43 -2.75 7.49 0.76
CA GLU A 43 -2.00 8.50 0.04
C GLU A 43 -0.56 8.04 -0.20
N GLU A 44 -0.05 8.26 -1.40
CA GLU A 44 1.31 7.94 -1.81
C GLU A 44 2.04 9.22 -2.24
N PRO A 45 3.37 9.30 -2.07
CA PRO A 45 4.16 10.42 -2.57
C PRO A 45 3.97 10.61 -4.08
N ARG A 46 3.77 11.87 -4.48
CA ARG A 46 3.62 12.20 -5.90
C ARG A 46 4.92 11.98 -6.64
N HIS A 47 4.83 11.34 -7.78
CA HIS A 47 5.96 11.14 -8.67
C HIS A 47 5.52 11.12 -10.13
N THR A 48 6.45 11.40 -11.02
CA THR A 48 6.30 11.27 -12.45
C THR A 48 7.15 10.08 -12.92
N ILE A 49 6.57 9.17 -13.71
CA ILE A 49 7.31 8.10 -14.36
C ILE A 49 7.98 8.68 -15.60
N GLU A 50 9.32 8.69 -15.62
CA GLU A 50 10.13 9.17 -16.75
C GLU A 50 10.36 8.05 -17.77
N TYR A 51 10.52 6.82 -17.30
CA TYR A 51 10.76 5.66 -18.14
C TYR A 51 10.25 4.39 -17.46
N GLN A 52 9.72 3.43 -18.23
CA GLN A 52 9.20 2.17 -17.70
C GLN A 52 9.42 1.00 -18.66
N VAL A 53 9.89 -0.13 -18.13
CA VAL A 53 9.94 -1.42 -18.80
C VAL A 53 9.46 -2.51 -17.86
N GLY A 54 8.27 -3.04 -18.09
CA GLY A 54 7.66 -4.05 -17.23
C GLY A 54 7.47 -3.54 -15.80
N ALA A 55 8.15 -4.16 -14.85
CA ALA A 55 8.11 -3.80 -13.43
C ALA A 55 9.20 -2.80 -13.00
N LEU A 56 10.05 -2.38 -13.93
CA LEU A 56 11.18 -1.47 -13.71
C LEU A 56 10.81 -0.07 -14.18
N GLU A 57 11.06 0.94 -13.36
CA GLU A 57 10.69 2.33 -13.63
C GLU A 57 11.81 3.30 -13.22
N ILE A 58 11.92 4.41 -13.94
CA ILE A 58 12.63 5.62 -13.48
C ILE A 58 11.57 6.64 -13.10
N ARG A 59 11.62 7.13 -11.88
CA ARG A 59 10.66 8.07 -11.31
C ARG A 59 11.34 9.32 -10.80
N SER A 60 10.70 10.46 -11.00
CA SER A 60 11.04 11.72 -10.36
C SER A 60 10.02 12.01 -9.27
N TYR A 61 10.48 12.08 -8.03
CA TYR A 61 9.65 12.42 -6.87
C TYR A 61 9.78 13.91 -6.58
N GLU A 62 8.66 14.53 -6.22
CA GLU A 62 8.65 15.84 -5.57
C GLU A 62 9.27 15.72 -4.17
N GLY A 63 9.61 16.86 -3.56
CA GLY A 63 10.04 16.89 -2.17
C GLY A 63 8.93 16.35 -1.26
N VAL A 64 9.31 15.53 -0.30
CA VAL A 64 8.36 14.91 0.66
C VAL A 64 8.80 15.16 2.09
N ILE A 65 7.84 15.20 3.00
CA ILE A 65 8.11 15.22 4.43
C ILE A 65 7.93 13.81 4.97
N ALA A 66 8.86 13.37 5.79
CA ALA A 66 8.81 12.07 6.43
C ALA A 66 9.09 12.16 7.93
N ALA A 67 8.43 11.31 8.71
CA ALA A 67 8.86 10.98 10.05
C ALA A 67 9.84 9.80 9.97
N GLU A 68 11.00 9.93 10.55
CA GLU A 68 12.12 8.98 10.46
C GLU A 68 12.59 8.58 11.86
N VAL A 69 12.96 7.31 12.01
CA VAL A 69 13.67 6.80 13.17
C VAL A 69 14.80 5.88 12.74
N GLU A 70 15.90 5.93 13.48
CA GLU A 70 17.07 5.08 13.30
C GLU A 70 17.16 4.10 14.45
N ILE A 71 17.23 2.80 14.12
CA ILE A 71 17.30 1.71 15.09
C ILE A 71 18.49 0.82 14.73
N ARG A 72 19.34 0.51 15.71
CA ARG A 72 20.44 -0.43 15.55
C ARG A 72 19.99 -1.85 15.85
N GLY A 73 20.57 -2.82 15.15
CA GLY A 73 20.43 -4.23 15.44
C GLY A 73 19.97 -5.09 14.26
N GLU A 74 19.46 -6.27 14.59
CA GLU A 74 18.94 -7.21 13.61
C GLU A 74 17.73 -6.61 12.88
N ARG A 75 17.64 -6.85 11.55
CA ARG A 75 16.68 -6.23 10.66
C ARG A 75 15.24 -6.30 11.18
N THR A 76 14.74 -7.49 11.47
CA THR A 76 13.33 -7.70 11.83
C THR A 76 12.99 -6.98 13.13
N THR A 77 13.87 -7.07 14.11
CA THR A 77 13.70 -6.41 15.41
C THR A 77 13.75 -4.90 15.27
N ALA A 78 14.72 -4.37 14.54
CA ALA A 78 14.89 -2.94 14.32
C ALA A 78 13.70 -2.34 13.56
N ILE A 79 13.22 -3.02 12.51
CA ILE A 79 12.06 -2.57 11.74
C ILE A 79 10.78 -2.56 12.57
N ASN A 80 10.51 -3.63 13.33
CA ASN A 80 9.33 -3.69 14.18
C ASN A 80 9.34 -2.60 15.26
N GLN A 81 10.50 -2.35 15.87
CA GLN A 81 10.65 -1.28 16.85
C GLN A 81 10.46 0.10 16.20
N GLY A 82 11.09 0.34 15.06
CA GLY A 82 10.96 1.60 14.32
C GLY A 82 9.52 1.86 13.90
N PHE A 83 8.85 0.85 13.37
CA PHE A 83 7.43 0.93 13.02
C PHE A 83 6.56 1.29 14.23
N SER A 84 6.77 0.64 15.37
CA SER A 84 6.00 0.89 16.58
C SER A 84 6.15 2.33 17.08
N ILE A 85 7.36 2.88 17.04
CA ILE A 85 7.64 4.27 17.43
C ILE A 85 6.93 5.24 16.50
N LEU A 86 7.04 5.06 15.19
CA LEU A 86 6.40 5.93 14.19
C LEU A 86 4.87 5.79 14.22
N ALA A 87 4.35 4.59 14.44
CA ALA A 87 2.92 4.37 14.65
C ALA A 87 2.42 5.14 15.88
N GLY A 88 3.16 5.10 17.00
CA GLY A 88 2.86 5.93 18.15
C GLY A 88 2.73 7.40 17.79
N TYR A 89 3.68 7.94 17.04
CA TYR A 89 3.67 9.34 16.61
C TYR A 89 2.41 9.69 15.80
N ILE A 90 2.04 8.92 14.79
CA ILE A 90 0.87 9.21 13.94
C ILE A 90 -0.46 8.96 14.66
N PHE A 91 -0.49 8.09 15.66
CA PHE A 91 -1.70 7.79 16.44
C PHE A 91 -1.90 8.70 17.66
N GLY A 92 -1.07 9.75 17.81
CA GLY A 92 -1.30 10.80 18.78
C GLY A 92 -0.26 10.92 19.91
N SER A 93 0.86 10.15 19.85
CA SER A 93 2.00 10.39 20.75
C SER A 93 2.83 11.59 20.25
N ASN A 94 2.13 12.74 20.11
CA ASN A 94 2.71 13.99 19.63
C ASN A 94 2.10 15.20 20.35
N LYS A 95 2.71 16.37 20.17
CA LYS A 95 2.20 17.64 20.68
C LYS A 95 1.45 18.34 19.55
N SER A 96 0.13 18.46 19.66
CA SER A 96 -0.67 19.20 18.67
C SER A 96 -0.19 20.63 18.52
N THR A 97 0.00 21.07 17.28
CA THR A 97 0.38 22.48 16.97
C THR A 97 -0.81 23.43 16.98
N ARG A 98 -2.05 22.93 17.09
CA ARG A 98 -3.25 23.77 17.16
C ARG A 98 -3.25 24.59 18.45
N LYS A 99 -3.04 25.89 18.33
CA LYS A 99 -3.28 26.84 19.42
C LYS A 99 -4.79 26.94 19.65
N ILE A 100 -5.27 26.33 20.73
CA ILE A 100 -6.63 26.60 21.21
C ILE A 100 -6.53 27.81 22.12
N GLY A 101 -7.36 28.82 21.83
CA GLY A 101 -7.52 29.96 22.75
C GLY A 101 -7.93 29.42 24.12
N MET A 102 -7.23 29.90 25.18
CA MET A 102 -7.53 29.47 26.54
C MET A 102 -8.97 29.82 26.91
N THR A 103 -9.83 28.81 26.94
CA THR A 103 -11.12 28.87 27.64
C THR A 103 -11.12 27.82 28.74
N ALA A 104 -11.48 28.22 29.96
CA ALA A 104 -11.69 27.23 31.01
C ALA A 104 -12.92 26.38 30.73
N PRO A 105 -12.91 25.04 31.01
CA PRO A 105 -11.93 24.26 31.76
C PRO A 105 -10.77 23.73 30.93
N VAL A 106 -9.63 23.48 31.57
CA VAL A 106 -8.45 22.86 30.96
C VAL A 106 -8.78 21.41 30.63
N THR A 107 -9.10 21.14 29.38
CA THR A 107 -9.17 19.77 28.86
C THR A 107 -7.78 19.35 28.44
N GLN A 108 -7.31 18.21 28.96
CA GLN A 108 -6.06 17.59 28.53
C GLN A 108 -6.21 17.18 27.07
N GLN A 109 -5.49 17.84 26.17
CA GLN A 109 -5.60 17.59 24.74
C GLN A 109 -4.78 16.35 24.41
N GLY A 110 -5.43 15.30 23.94
CA GLY A 110 -4.77 14.17 23.29
C GLY A 110 -4.03 14.64 22.04
N GLY A 111 -2.95 13.95 21.68
CA GLY A 111 -2.19 14.27 20.46
C GLY A 111 -3.05 14.19 19.20
N GLU A 112 -2.61 14.86 18.15
CA GLU A 112 -3.29 14.88 16.85
C GLU A 112 -3.05 13.57 16.10
N LYS A 113 -4.12 13.00 15.52
CA LYS A 113 -4.00 11.82 14.65
C LYS A 113 -3.62 12.25 13.24
N ILE A 114 -2.55 11.66 12.72
CA ILE A 114 -2.08 11.84 11.35
C ILE A 114 -2.52 10.63 10.54
N ALA A 115 -3.08 10.83 9.35
CA ALA A 115 -3.46 9.73 8.47
C ALA A 115 -2.23 8.92 8.04
N MET A 116 -2.36 7.59 8.03
CA MET A 116 -1.30 6.73 7.54
C MET A 116 -1.20 6.85 6.02
N THR A 117 0.03 6.98 5.52
CA THR A 117 0.34 7.00 4.09
C THR A 117 1.13 5.75 3.69
N ALA A 118 1.27 5.48 2.42
CA ALA A 118 2.14 4.44 1.88
C ALA A 118 3.17 5.08 0.91
N PRO A 119 4.35 4.52 0.79
CA PRO A 119 4.86 3.33 1.47
C PRO A 119 5.48 3.61 2.84
N VAL A 120 5.62 2.56 3.66
CA VAL A 120 6.60 2.53 4.75
C VAL A 120 7.93 2.15 4.14
N THR A 121 8.97 2.97 4.33
CA THR A 121 10.28 2.69 3.76
C THR A 121 11.29 2.24 4.81
N GLN A 122 12.22 1.38 4.39
CA GLN A 122 13.29 0.82 5.19
C GLN A 122 14.60 0.92 4.41
N GLN A 123 15.64 1.41 5.05
CA GLN A 123 16.97 1.53 4.46
C GLN A 123 18.03 1.10 5.45
N ALA A 124 18.96 0.26 5.02
CA ALA A 124 20.10 -0.14 5.84
C ALA A 124 21.29 0.81 5.62
N GLU A 125 21.94 1.17 6.72
CA GLU A 125 23.21 1.90 6.73
C GLU A 125 24.12 1.26 7.79
N GLY A 126 24.92 0.28 7.36
CA GLY A 126 25.67 -0.59 8.27
C GLY A 126 24.74 -1.44 9.14
N ASP A 127 24.86 -1.29 10.46
CA ASP A 127 24.04 -1.93 11.48
C ASP A 127 22.80 -1.10 11.90
N VAL A 128 22.60 0.06 11.25
CA VAL A 128 21.49 0.98 11.51
C VAL A 128 20.42 0.81 10.45
N TRP A 129 19.17 0.72 10.89
CA TRP A 129 17.99 0.71 10.05
C TRP A 129 17.24 2.02 10.17
N LYS A 130 17.09 2.73 9.06
CA LYS A 130 16.20 3.88 8.92
C LYS A 130 14.81 3.40 8.54
N VAL A 131 13.82 3.67 9.38
CA VAL A 131 12.41 3.42 9.09
C VAL A 131 11.72 4.76 8.92
N ARG A 132 10.91 4.90 7.87
CA ARG A 132 10.27 6.17 7.52
C ARG A 132 8.81 5.98 7.19
N PHE A 133 7.97 6.90 7.70
CA PHE A 133 6.60 7.10 7.28
C PHE A 133 6.53 8.43 6.52
N MET A 134 6.02 8.40 5.29
CA MET A 134 5.78 9.63 4.55
C MET A 134 4.62 10.37 5.20
N MET A 135 4.68 11.69 5.28
CA MET A 135 3.59 12.48 5.83
C MET A 135 2.60 12.85 4.72
N PRO A 136 1.28 12.96 5.03
CA PRO A 136 0.30 13.43 4.06
C PRO A 136 0.68 14.78 3.45
N ALA A 137 0.44 14.95 2.16
CA ALA A 137 0.89 16.13 1.39
C ALA A 137 0.30 17.46 1.87
N HIS A 138 -0.78 17.44 2.65
CA HIS A 138 -1.37 18.67 3.20
C HIS A 138 -0.60 19.23 4.40
N PHE A 139 0.32 18.47 5.00
CA PHE A 139 1.17 18.98 6.07
C PHE A 139 2.40 19.69 5.52
N THR A 140 2.80 20.74 6.23
CA THR A 140 4.11 21.38 6.11
C THR A 140 4.95 21.07 7.34
N ARG A 141 6.24 21.42 7.33
CA ARG A 141 7.12 21.23 8.48
C ARG A 141 6.59 21.96 9.74
N GLU A 142 5.93 23.09 9.54
CA GLU A 142 5.41 23.97 10.60
C GLU A 142 4.06 23.50 11.14
N THR A 143 3.27 22.79 10.30
CA THR A 143 1.93 22.32 10.68
C THR A 143 1.92 20.91 11.25
N LEU A 144 3.01 20.15 11.05
CA LEU A 144 3.16 18.83 11.67
C LEU A 144 3.29 18.94 13.19
N PRO A 145 2.58 18.10 13.96
CA PRO A 145 2.74 18.02 15.39
C PRO A 145 4.18 17.64 15.78
N GLU A 146 4.70 18.21 16.85
CA GLU A 146 6.01 17.79 17.37
C GLU A 146 5.95 16.37 17.95
N PRO A 147 6.89 15.47 17.62
CA PRO A 147 6.97 14.17 18.26
C PRO A 147 7.23 14.28 19.76
N ASN A 148 6.57 13.43 20.57
CA ASN A 148 6.91 13.30 21.99
C ASN A 148 8.16 12.44 22.21
N ASP A 149 8.45 11.51 21.28
CA ASP A 149 9.63 10.66 21.33
C ASP A 149 10.78 11.34 20.56
N ALA A 150 11.86 11.65 21.26
CA ALA A 150 13.03 12.34 20.69
C ALA A 150 13.76 11.53 19.59
N ARG A 151 13.47 10.25 19.47
CA ARG A 151 14.03 9.40 18.38
C ARG A 151 13.34 9.68 17.05
N VAL A 152 12.12 10.21 17.03
CA VAL A 152 11.39 10.55 15.81
C VAL A 152 11.88 11.89 15.30
N ARG A 153 12.44 11.89 14.09
CA ARG A 153 12.88 13.10 13.39
C ARG A 153 11.95 13.40 12.23
N ILE A 154 11.58 14.65 12.06
CA ILE A 154 10.85 15.11 10.88
C ILE A 154 11.88 15.60 9.86
N VAL A 155 11.92 14.91 8.72
CA VAL A 155 12.87 15.16 7.62
C VAL A 155 12.11 15.69 6.42
N VAL A 156 12.68 16.71 5.76
CA VAL A 156 12.18 17.24 4.48
C VAL A 156 13.17 16.80 3.41
N ASP A 157 12.71 15.96 2.50
CA ASP A 157 13.52 15.54 1.37
C ASP A 157 13.35 16.50 0.20
N GLU A 158 14.45 16.84 -0.45
CA GLU A 158 14.46 17.53 -1.73
C GLU A 158 13.94 16.62 -2.86
N PRO A 159 13.51 17.19 -4.00
CA PRO A 159 13.14 16.39 -5.17
C PRO A 159 14.28 15.48 -5.63
N LYS A 160 13.96 14.20 -5.83
CA LYS A 160 14.93 13.15 -6.16
C LYS A 160 14.44 12.23 -7.26
N ARG A 161 15.39 11.64 -7.98
CA ARG A 161 15.15 10.58 -8.94
C ARG A 161 15.47 9.23 -8.37
N PHE A 162 14.59 8.28 -8.64
CA PHE A 162 14.78 6.89 -8.23
C PHE A 162 14.56 5.94 -9.42
N ALA A 163 15.39 4.93 -9.51
CA ALA A 163 15.04 3.72 -10.21
C ALA A 163 14.31 2.80 -9.23
N ALA A 164 13.25 2.15 -9.68
CA ALA A 164 12.40 1.30 -8.86
C ALA A 164 12.10 -0.03 -9.56
N VAL A 165 12.05 -1.12 -8.80
CA VAL A 165 11.50 -2.40 -9.25
C VAL A 165 10.34 -2.79 -8.36
N ARG A 166 9.19 -3.12 -8.97
CA ARG A 166 7.99 -3.58 -8.28
C ARG A 166 7.90 -5.10 -8.31
N PHE A 167 7.57 -5.71 -7.17
CA PHE A 167 7.36 -7.14 -7.06
C PHE A 167 6.27 -7.48 -6.04
N SER A 168 5.71 -8.69 -6.14
CA SER A 168 4.75 -9.24 -5.18
C SER A 168 5.36 -10.39 -4.38
N GLY A 169 4.64 -10.85 -3.37
CA GLY A 169 5.08 -11.97 -2.54
C GLY A 169 5.71 -11.57 -1.23
N LEU A 170 6.44 -12.50 -0.61
CA LEU A 170 7.19 -12.25 0.61
C LEU A 170 8.53 -11.59 0.25
N ALA A 171 8.83 -10.49 0.93
CA ALA A 171 10.09 -9.76 0.78
C ALA A 171 11.15 -10.33 1.74
N ASN A 172 11.50 -11.62 1.59
CA ASN A 172 12.63 -12.22 2.28
C ASN A 172 13.96 -11.78 1.65
N ASP A 173 15.06 -12.03 2.35
CA ASP A 173 16.38 -11.53 1.94
C ASP A 173 16.82 -12.07 0.57
N ALA A 174 16.52 -13.32 0.24
CA ALA A 174 16.82 -13.90 -1.06
C ALA A 174 16.06 -13.18 -2.19
N ARG A 175 14.75 -12.94 -2.01
CA ARG A 175 13.93 -12.20 -2.99
C ARG A 175 14.36 -10.75 -3.13
N ILE A 176 14.69 -10.10 -2.03
CA ILE A 176 15.22 -8.74 -2.03
C ILE A 176 16.53 -8.68 -2.80
N ALA A 177 17.46 -9.63 -2.57
CA ALA A 177 18.73 -9.69 -3.28
C ALA A 177 18.53 -9.89 -4.80
N GLU A 178 17.63 -10.78 -5.21
CA GLU A 178 17.28 -11.04 -6.61
C GLU A 178 16.74 -9.76 -7.29
N GLU A 179 15.73 -9.13 -6.70
CA GLU A 179 15.09 -7.95 -7.30
C GLU A 179 16.03 -6.74 -7.31
N ARG A 180 16.87 -6.61 -6.27
CA ARG A 180 17.92 -5.60 -6.23
C ARG A 180 18.94 -5.79 -7.38
N ALA A 181 19.35 -7.03 -7.65
CA ALA A 181 20.28 -7.30 -8.75
C ALA A 181 19.67 -6.90 -10.10
N LYS A 182 18.41 -7.24 -10.36
CA LYS A 182 17.67 -6.81 -11.56
C LYS A 182 17.62 -5.29 -11.68
N LEU A 183 17.35 -4.60 -10.58
CA LEU A 183 17.28 -3.14 -10.55
C LEU A 183 18.62 -2.49 -10.90
N LEU A 184 19.72 -3.00 -10.35
CA LEU A 184 21.06 -2.46 -10.61
C LEU A 184 21.51 -2.68 -12.06
N VAL A 185 21.17 -3.83 -12.66
CA VAL A 185 21.40 -4.07 -14.11
C VAL A 185 20.59 -3.06 -14.94
N PHE A 186 19.32 -2.86 -14.61
CA PHE A 186 18.50 -1.86 -15.30
C PHE A 186 19.07 -0.45 -15.20
N VAL A 187 19.56 -0.03 -14.01
CA VAL A 187 20.20 1.28 -13.82
C VAL A 187 21.40 1.44 -14.74
N ALA A 188 22.26 0.42 -14.82
CA ALA A 188 23.43 0.41 -15.67
C ALA A 188 23.05 0.46 -17.17
N ASP A 189 22.04 -0.31 -17.61
CA ASP A 189 21.52 -0.30 -18.99
C ASP A 189 20.99 1.07 -19.41
N GLN A 190 20.42 1.82 -18.45
CA GLN A 190 19.96 3.19 -18.66
C GLN A 190 21.08 4.22 -18.57
N LYS A 191 22.36 3.79 -18.45
CA LYS A 191 23.55 4.64 -18.33
C LYS A 191 23.44 5.61 -17.14
N ARG A 192 22.87 5.12 -16.04
CA ARG A 192 22.70 5.85 -14.77
C ARG A 192 23.57 5.21 -13.69
N GLU A 193 23.82 5.96 -12.64
CA GLU A 193 24.57 5.51 -11.46
C GLU A 193 23.69 5.59 -10.23
N ALA A 194 23.75 4.54 -9.40
CA ALA A 194 23.12 4.53 -8.09
C ALA A 194 23.95 5.40 -7.13
N THR A 195 23.31 6.38 -6.51
CA THR A 195 23.98 7.36 -5.61
C THR A 195 23.79 7.06 -4.13
N GLY A 196 22.97 6.07 -3.78
CA GLY A 196 22.67 5.74 -2.38
C GLY A 196 22.42 4.26 -2.14
N ALA A 197 22.23 3.91 -0.87
CA ALA A 197 21.79 2.57 -0.50
C ALA A 197 20.36 2.30 -0.96
N PRO A 198 20.03 1.07 -1.37
CA PRO A 198 18.66 0.71 -1.76
C PRO A 198 17.67 0.90 -0.62
N VAL A 199 16.49 1.39 -0.98
CA VAL A 199 15.35 1.60 -0.10
C VAL A 199 14.30 0.53 -0.39
N LEU A 200 13.84 -0.17 0.63
CA LEU A 200 12.72 -1.10 0.55
C LEU A 200 11.44 -0.32 0.86
N ALA A 201 10.41 -0.47 0.04
CA ALA A 201 9.14 0.22 0.18
C ALA A 201 7.97 -0.78 0.24
N PHE A 202 7.19 -0.72 1.31
CA PHE A 202 6.08 -1.62 1.59
C PHE A 202 4.76 -0.85 1.59
N TYR A 203 3.85 -1.25 0.69
CA TYR A 203 2.59 -0.55 0.44
C TYR A 203 1.38 -1.18 1.13
N ASN A 204 1.53 -2.39 1.62
CA ASN A 204 0.41 -3.15 2.18
C ASN A 204 0.65 -3.56 3.63
N PRO A 205 -0.42 -3.65 4.44
CA PRO A 205 -0.34 -4.18 5.79
C PRO A 205 0.18 -5.62 5.83
N PRO A 206 0.79 -6.06 6.94
CA PRO A 206 1.41 -7.39 7.06
C PRO A 206 0.43 -8.56 6.94
N TRP A 207 -0.87 -8.35 7.19
CA TRP A 207 -1.93 -9.36 7.02
C TRP A 207 -2.43 -9.49 5.58
N THR A 208 -1.98 -8.66 4.64
CA THR A 208 -2.29 -8.80 3.21
C THR A 208 -1.70 -10.10 2.70
N LEU A 209 -2.48 -10.88 1.92
CA LEU A 209 -2.01 -12.12 1.31
C LEU A 209 -0.75 -11.86 0.46
N PRO A 210 0.29 -12.70 0.54
CA PRO A 210 1.57 -12.42 -0.09
C PRO A 210 1.48 -12.05 -1.57
N PHE A 211 0.70 -12.77 -2.35
CA PHE A 211 0.56 -12.53 -3.80
C PHE A 211 -0.17 -11.22 -4.16
N LEU A 212 -0.87 -10.59 -3.19
CA LEU A 212 -1.51 -9.28 -3.34
C LEU A 212 -0.64 -8.13 -2.84
N ARG A 213 0.52 -8.42 -2.23
CA ARG A 213 1.41 -7.38 -1.71
C ARG A 213 2.12 -6.66 -2.85
N ARG A 214 2.18 -5.36 -2.74
CA ARG A 214 3.06 -4.50 -3.52
C ARG A 214 4.28 -4.17 -2.68
N ASN A 215 5.43 -4.67 -3.10
CA ASN A 215 6.73 -4.31 -2.56
C ASN A 215 7.53 -3.64 -3.66
N GLU A 216 8.40 -2.73 -3.29
CA GLU A 216 9.33 -2.10 -4.24
C GLU A 216 10.72 -2.01 -3.63
N ILE A 217 11.72 -2.11 -4.48
CA ILE A 217 13.09 -1.71 -4.16
C ILE A 217 13.37 -0.49 -5.00
N MET A 218 13.85 0.56 -4.38
CA MET A 218 14.22 1.80 -5.03
C MET A 218 15.67 2.13 -4.74
N VAL A 219 16.37 2.74 -5.70
CA VAL A 219 17.69 3.29 -5.52
C VAL A 219 17.72 4.69 -6.10
N GLU A 220 18.28 5.63 -5.33
CA GLU A 220 18.50 7.00 -5.83
C GLU A 220 19.51 6.95 -6.97
N ILE A 221 19.24 7.69 -8.06
CA ILE A 221 20.11 7.75 -9.22
C ILE A 221 20.51 9.19 -9.51
N ASN A 222 21.66 9.37 -10.18
CA ASN A 222 22.11 10.67 -10.66
C ASN A 222 21.11 11.30 -11.63
N ARG A 223 21.21 12.63 -11.75
CA ARG A 223 20.37 13.42 -12.67
C ARG A 223 20.70 13.16 -14.14
#